data_9662df2c57ce1a28bd2acecb0d726c6f
#
_entry.id   9662df2c57ce1a28bd2acecb0d726c6f
#
_cell.length_a   1.000
_cell.length_b   1.000
_cell.length_c   1.000
_cell.angle_alpha   90.00
_cell.angle_beta   90.00
_cell.angle_gamma   90.00
#
_symmetry.space_group_name_H-M   'P 1'
#
loop_
_entity.id
_entity.type
_entity.pdbx_description
1 polymer ?
#
loop_
_entity_poly.entity_id
_entity_poly.type
_entity_poly.pdbx_seq_one_letter_code
_entity_poly.pdbx_strand_id
1 'polypeptide(L)'
;MKKENQPGNYQLKAGLEGNYLIDKEHKATKRLGIFYAPSGGSVHKVARLIKQKLVDLQPDLFVISDVTPLRLLDYHNLILVCSTLGRNTWEMEQKDPWSSFLPKMLRIRLEGRKVAIVGLGDHVSYPNNFVDGMGILGRTIGEIGGKLIGETETRDYIFNDSRALQEGKFIGLPLDEDYEADKTEDRVDNWLERIRPELKK
;
A
#
# COMPACT_ATOMS: atom_id res chain seq x y z
N MET A 1 18.00 23.44 19.41
CA MET A 1 17.81 22.16 20.11
C MET A 1 16.73 21.38 19.40
N LYS A 2 17.10 20.35 18.63
CA LYS A 2 16.16 19.43 17.97
C LYS A 2 15.68 18.44 19.03
N LYS A 3 14.37 18.38 19.30
CA LYS A 3 13.79 17.32 20.13
C LYS A 3 13.83 16.02 19.31
N GLU A 4 14.71 15.11 19.72
CA GLU A 4 14.65 13.71 19.28
C GLU A 4 13.33 13.11 19.75
N ASN A 5 12.56 12.58 18.80
CA ASN A 5 11.38 11.76 19.10
C ASN A 5 11.88 10.46 19.75
N GLN A 6 11.65 10.31 21.03
CA GLN A 6 11.87 9.04 21.72
C GLN A 6 10.90 7.98 21.17
N PRO A 7 11.35 6.73 20.98
CA PRO A 7 10.45 5.65 20.58
C PRO A 7 9.44 5.39 21.69
N GLY A 8 8.16 5.33 21.32
CA GLY A 8 7.06 5.02 22.24
C GLY A 8 7.28 3.68 22.96
N ASN A 9 6.74 3.56 24.16
CA ASN A 9 6.78 2.36 24.99
C ASN A 9 5.94 1.25 24.36
N TYR A 10 6.59 0.32 23.67
CA TYR A 10 5.94 -0.85 23.08
C TYR A 10 5.91 -2.00 24.09
N GLN A 11 4.73 -2.48 24.46
CA GLN A 11 4.59 -3.70 25.28
C GLN A 11 4.34 -4.92 24.38
N LEU A 12 5.20 -5.92 24.50
CA LEU A 12 4.99 -7.25 23.92
C LEU A 12 3.94 -8.00 24.75
N LYS A 13 2.80 -8.34 24.14
CA LYS A 13 1.87 -9.31 24.71
C LYS A 13 2.11 -10.67 24.07
N ALA A 14 2.48 -11.65 24.91
CA ALA A 14 2.45 -13.05 24.55
C ALA A 14 1.00 -13.54 24.62
N GLY A 15 0.42 -13.86 23.46
CA GLY A 15 -0.85 -14.58 23.35
C GLY A 15 -0.60 -15.95 22.72
N LEU A 16 -1.56 -16.85 22.80
CA LEU A 16 -1.47 -18.23 22.31
C LEU A 16 -1.17 -18.38 20.80
N GLU A 17 -1.10 -17.27 20.03
CA GLU A 17 -0.83 -17.25 18.59
C GLU A 17 0.20 -16.16 18.18
N GLY A 18 1.32 -16.06 18.88
CA GLY A 18 2.46 -15.23 18.46
C GLY A 18 2.58 -13.88 19.16
N ASN A 19 3.81 -13.35 19.20
CA ASN A 19 4.15 -12.06 19.78
C ASN A 19 3.70 -10.92 18.85
N TYR A 20 2.59 -10.27 19.18
CA TYR A 20 2.17 -9.03 18.50
C TYR A 20 2.72 -7.81 19.24
N LEU A 21 3.25 -6.86 18.48
CA LEU A 21 3.48 -5.52 19.01
C LEU A 21 2.13 -4.79 19.00
N ILE A 22 1.35 -4.95 20.08
CA ILE A 22 0.12 -4.20 20.26
C ILE A 22 0.51 -2.90 20.96
N ASP A 23 0.56 -1.82 20.21
CA ASP A 23 0.51 -0.50 20.81
C ASP A 23 -0.94 -0.12 21.06
N LYS A 24 -1.42 -0.41 22.28
CA LYS A 24 -2.78 0.00 22.70
C LYS A 24 -2.94 1.51 22.84
N GLU A 25 -1.83 2.27 22.80
CA GLU A 25 -1.81 3.70 23.07
C GLU A 25 -1.40 4.53 21.85
N HIS A 26 -0.96 3.90 20.75
CA HIS A 26 -0.52 4.63 19.57
C HIS A 26 -1.70 5.23 18.82
N LYS A 27 -2.04 6.46 19.19
CA LYS A 27 -3.04 7.26 18.47
C LYS A 27 -2.38 7.84 17.22
N ALA A 28 -2.97 7.57 16.06
CA ALA A 28 -2.57 8.24 14.84
C ALA A 28 -2.65 9.77 15.05
N THR A 29 -1.58 10.47 14.71
CA THR A 29 -1.46 11.93 14.85
C THR A 29 -1.44 12.63 13.51
N LYS A 30 -1.23 11.89 12.44
CA LYS A 30 -1.13 12.38 11.07
C LYS A 30 -2.26 11.85 10.21
N ARG A 31 -2.66 12.64 9.22
CA ARG A 31 -3.82 12.32 8.37
C ARG A 31 -3.53 11.20 7.37
N LEU A 32 -2.46 11.34 6.60
CA LEU A 32 -2.19 10.48 5.45
C LEU A 32 -0.69 10.17 5.30
N GLY A 33 -0.37 8.89 5.19
CA GLY A 33 0.95 8.39 4.81
C GLY A 33 0.89 7.61 3.49
N ILE A 34 1.83 7.88 2.59
CA ILE A 34 2.04 7.14 1.34
C ILE A 34 3.31 6.31 1.50
N PHE A 35 3.19 4.99 1.32
CA PHE A 35 4.28 4.04 1.47
C PHE A 35 4.45 3.25 0.18
N TYR A 36 5.66 3.17 -0.33
CA TYR A 36 5.91 2.56 -1.62
C TYR A 36 7.20 1.76 -1.68
N ALA A 37 7.24 0.80 -2.58
CA ALA A 37 8.44 0.09 -3.02
C ALA A 37 8.19 -0.61 -4.37
N PRO A 38 9.25 -0.77 -5.18
CA PRO A 38 10.65 -0.40 -4.94
C PRO A 38 10.91 1.11 -4.98
N SER A 39 12.08 1.53 -4.49
CA SER A 39 12.58 2.89 -4.66
C SER A 39 13.05 3.10 -6.10
N GLY A 40 12.50 4.11 -6.77
CA GLY A 40 12.80 4.37 -8.19
C GLY A 40 11.77 3.74 -9.15
N GLY A 41 12.00 3.91 -10.46
CA GLY A 41 11.10 3.40 -11.49
C GLY A 41 9.67 3.95 -11.44
N SER A 42 8.75 3.21 -12.05
CA SER A 42 7.34 3.60 -12.20
C SER A 42 6.61 3.70 -10.87
N VAL A 43 6.88 2.80 -9.92
CA VAL A 43 6.26 2.86 -8.57
C VAL A 43 6.56 4.16 -7.86
N HIS A 44 7.82 4.62 -7.91
CA HIS A 44 8.21 5.90 -7.33
C HIS A 44 7.53 7.08 -8.03
N LYS A 45 7.46 7.06 -9.37
CA LYS A 45 6.79 8.12 -10.16
C LYS A 45 5.32 8.22 -9.77
N VAL A 46 4.61 7.09 -9.72
CA VAL A 46 3.19 7.04 -9.32
C VAL A 46 2.99 7.50 -7.87
N ALA A 47 3.82 7.07 -6.94
CA ALA A 47 3.72 7.51 -5.54
C ALA A 47 3.91 9.02 -5.39
N ARG A 48 4.84 9.62 -6.16
CA ARG A 48 5.04 11.07 -6.20
C ARG A 48 3.87 11.82 -6.85
N LEU A 49 3.31 11.28 -7.94
CA LEU A 49 2.12 11.82 -8.59
C LEU A 49 0.96 11.90 -7.61
N ILE A 50 0.68 10.80 -6.89
CA ILE A 50 -0.37 10.75 -5.88
C ILE A 50 -0.11 11.79 -4.78
N LYS A 51 1.13 11.89 -4.27
CA LYS A 51 1.50 12.90 -3.27
C LYS A 51 1.22 14.31 -3.77
N GLN A 52 1.60 14.62 -5.01
CA GLN A 52 1.40 15.93 -5.62
C GLN A 52 -0.09 16.28 -5.76
N LYS A 53 -0.91 15.31 -6.20
CA LYS A 53 -2.35 15.51 -6.38
C LYS A 53 -3.13 15.61 -5.04
N LEU A 54 -2.54 15.16 -3.95
CA LEU A 54 -3.09 15.24 -2.58
C LEU A 54 -2.38 16.28 -1.72
N VAL A 55 -1.73 17.28 -2.30
CA VAL A 55 -0.94 18.28 -1.56
C VAL A 55 -1.73 19.00 -0.47
N ASP A 56 -3.03 19.19 -0.66
CA ASP A 56 -3.96 19.78 0.32
C ASP A 56 -4.13 18.93 1.59
N LEU A 57 -3.88 17.62 1.52
CA LEU A 57 -3.88 16.70 2.67
C LEU A 57 -2.50 16.57 3.32
N GLN A 58 -1.46 17.20 2.75
CA GLN A 58 -0.07 17.19 3.23
C GLN A 58 0.46 15.78 3.53
N PRO A 59 0.38 14.82 2.57
CA PRO A 59 0.80 13.46 2.82
C PRO A 59 2.32 13.35 2.99
N ASP A 60 2.73 12.55 3.96
CA ASP A 60 4.13 12.09 4.04
C ASP A 60 4.36 10.96 3.02
N LEU A 61 5.58 10.86 2.49
CA LEU A 61 5.96 9.85 1.49
C LEU A 61 7.19 9.08 1.97
N PHE A 62 7.09 7.75 2.00
CA PHE A 62 8.15 6.87 2.49
C PHE A 62 8.42 5.70 1.54
N VAL A 63 9.70 5.42 1.35
CA VAL A 63 10.13 4.11 0.85
C VAL A 63 10.05 3.13 2.01
N ILE A 64 9.44 1.97 1.82
CA ILE A 64 9.24 1.00 2.92
C ILE A 64 10.55 0.42 3.47
N SER A 65 11.64 0.41 2.66
CA SER A 65 12.97 0.00 3.14
C SER A 65 13.53 0.88 4.24
N ASP A 66 13.09 2.14 4.31
CA ASP A 66 13.63 3.16 5.21
C ASP A 66 12.83 3.29 6.52
N VAL A 67 11.77 2.50 6.66
CA VAL A 67 10.87 2.57 7.80
C VAL A 67 10.56 1.18 8.36
N THR A 68 10.07 1.15 9.59
CA THR A 68 9.47 -0.06 10.18
C THR A 68 7.95 -0.03 10.02
N PRO A 69 7.24 -1.18 10.12
CA PRO A 69 5.78 -1.21 10.08
C PRO A 69 5.11 -0.33 11.14
N LEU A 70 5.77 -0.04 12.24
CA LEU A 70 5.25 0.86 13.28
C LEU A 70 4.97 2.28 12.75
N ARG A 71 5.70 2.71 11.70
CA ARG A 71 5.46 4.00 11.06
C ARG A 71 4.05 4.12 10.46
N LEU A 72 3.44 3.01 10.03
CA LEU A 72 2.08 3.02 9.52
C LEU A 72 1.07 3.45 10.59
N LEU A 73 1.36 3.18 11.86
CA LEU A 73 0.48 3.49 12.98
C LEU A 73 0.36 5.00 13.24
N ASP A 74 1.31 5.81 12.77
CA ASP A 74 1.26 7.27 12.91
C ASP A 74 0.11 7.92 12.11
N TYR A 75 -0.51 7.20 11.17
CA TYR A 75 -1.45 7.73 10.20
C TYR A 75 -2.85 7.14 10.37
N HIS A 76 -3.88 8.00 10.19
CA HIS A 76 -5.28 7.58 10.11
C HIS A 76 -5.60 6.88 8.78
N ASN A 77 -4.99 7.37 7.70
CA ASN A 77 -5.17 6.83 6.36
C ASN A 77 -3.82 6.49 5.73
N LEU A 78 -3.80 5.41 4.94
CA LEU A 78 -2.61 4.91 4.28
C LEU A 78 -2.88 4.75 2.78
N ILE A 79 -1.90 5.08 1.95
CA ILE A 79 -1.85 4.66 0.54
C ILE A 79 -0.59 3.82 0.39
N LEU A 80 -0.75 2.57 -0.06
CA LEU A 80 0.35 1.66 -0.32
C LEU A 80 0.51 1.51 -1.83
N VAL A 81 1.73 1.73 -2.34
CA VAL A 81 2.03 1.60 -3.77
C VAL A 81 3.04 0.50 -3.98
N CYS A 82 2.67 -0.53 -4.76
CA CYS A 82 3.50 -1.69 -5.02
C CYS A 82 3.54 -2.05 -6.50
N SER A 83 4.51 -2.85 -6.88
CA SER A 83 4.54 -3.60 -8.14
C SER A 83 4.30 -5.08 -7.90
N THR A 84 4.71 -5.92 -8.81
CA THR A 84 4.65 -7.38 -8.66
C THR A 84 5.45 -7.83 -7.43
N LEU A 85 4.82 -8.62 -6.56
CA LEU A 85 5.42 -9.16 -5.34
C LEU A 85 5.72 -10.66 -5.51
N GLY A 86 6.83 -11.09 -4.91
CA GLY A 86 7.09 -12.51 -4.70
C GLY A 86 7.56 -13.29 -5.92
N ARG A 87 7.87 -12.66 -7.04
CA ARG A 87 8.58 -13.33 -8.14
C ARG A 87 10.09 -13.14 -7.96
N ASN A 88 10.78 -14.24 -7.72
CA ASN A 88 12.21 -14.35 -8.02
C ASN A 88 12.33 -14.31 -9.54
N THR A 89 12.35 -13.14 -10.14
CA THR A 89 12.89 -13.05 -11.49
C THR A 89 14.37 -13.29 -11.34
N TRP A 90 14.90 -14.23 -12.13
CA TRP A 90 16.32 -14.59 -12.18
C TRP A 90 17.25 -13.39 -12.47
N GLU A 91 16.68 -12.22 -12.80
CA GLU A 91 17.34 -10.94 -13.02
C GLU A 91 17.44 -10.07 -11.74
N MET A 92 16.72 -10.38 -10.66
CA MET A 92 16.76 -9.60 -9.42
C MET A 92 17.47 -10.36 -8.30
N GLU A 93 18.75 -10.11 -8.11
CA GLU A 93 19.51 -10.52 -6.90
C GLU A 93 18.95 -9.89 -5.61
N GLN A 94 18.10 -8.88 -5.71
CA GLN A 94 17.50 -8.19 -4.56
C GLN A 94 16.08 -8.70 -4.30
N LYS A 95 15.84 -9.17 -3.08
CA LYS A 95 14.50 -9.48 -2.60
C LYS A 95 13.64 -8.21 -2.68
N ASP A 96 12.46 -8.35 -3.29
CA ASP A 96 11.45 -7.30 -3.25
C ASP A 96 11.25 -6.77 -1.80
N PRO A 97 11.34 -5.44 -1.59
CA PRO A 97 11.26 -4.85 -0.25
C PRO A 97 9.96 -5.22 0.49
N TRP A 98 8.83 -5.35 -0.21
CA TRP A 98 7.57 -5.80 0.39
C TRP A 98 7.66 -7.20 0.96
N SER A 99 8.35 -8.12 0.28
CA SER A 99 8.54 -9.50 0.77
C SER A 99 9.24 -9.56 2.14
N SER A 100 10.08 -8.59 2.43
CA SER A 100 10.75 -8.44 3.74
C SER A 100 9.91 -7.66 4.76
N PHE A 101 9.02 -6.79 4.29
CA PHE A 101 8.19 -5.92 5.13
C PHE A 101 6.90 -6.61 5.60
N LEU A 102 6.24 -7.39 4.73
CA LEU A 102 4.97 -8.06 5.00
C LEU A 102 4.98 -8.95 6.27
N PRO A 103 5.99 -9.83 6.49
CA PRO A 103 6.02 -10.63 7.72
C PRO A 103 6.12 -9.80 8.99
N LYS A 104 6.73 -8.61 8.90
CA LYS A 104 6.83 -7.67 10.03
C LYS A 104 5.52 -6.91 10.23
N MET A 105 4.75 -6.63 9.16
CA MET A 105 3.42 -6.02 9.24
C MET A 105 2.43 -6.88 10.03
N LEU A 106 2.53 -8.20 9.96
CA LEU A 106 1.67 -9.11 10.72
C LEU A 106 1.79 -8.94 12.24
N ARG A 107 2.81 -8.21 12.71
CA ARG A 107 3.04 -7.94 14.14
C ARG A 107 2.38 -6.64 14.62
N ILE A 108 1.71 -5.88 13.76
CA ILE A 108 0.97 -4.67 14.11
C ILE A 108 -0.52 -4.85 13.85
N ARG A 109 -1.34 -3.90 14.30
CA ARG A 109 -2.78 -3.84 14.05
C ARG A 109 -3.13 -2.49 13.43
N LEU A 110 -4.01 -2.53 12.42
CA LEU A 110 -4.47 -1.34 11.69
C LEU A 110 -5.97 -1.06 11.91
N GLU A 111 -6.55 -1.58 13.01
CA GLU A 111 -7.95 -1.29 13.33
C GLU A 111 -8.23 0.22 13.32
N GLY A 112 -9.36 0.59 12.70
CA GLY A 112 -9.77 1.98 12.55
C GLY A 112 -9.02 2.78 11.49
N ARG A 113 -8.02 2.20 10.81
CA ARG A 113 -7.29 2.84 9.71
C ARG A 113 -7.85 2.44 8.36
N LYS A 114 -7.93 3.40 7.45
CA LYS A 114 -8.29 3.16 6.07
C LYS A 114 -7.03 3.00 5.22
N VAL A 115 -7.04 2.00 4.35
CA VAL A 115 -5.90 1.66 3.51
C VAL A 115 -6.36 1.57 2.06
N ALA A 116 -5.80 2.41 1.21
CA ALA A 116 -5.94 2.35 -0.22
C ALA A 116 -4.67 1.72 -0.83
N ILE A 117 -4.81 0.91 -1.87
CA ILE A 117 -3.67 0.25 -2.51
C ILE A 117 -3.63 0.62 -3.98
N VAL A 118 -2.43 0.90 -4.49
CA VAL A 118 -2.15 1.05 -5.93
C VAL A 118 -1.17 -0.04 -6.32
N GLY A 119 -1.58 -0.88 -7.26
CA GLY A 119 -0.77 -1.97 -7.78
C GLY A 119 -0.33 -1.69 -9.21
N LEU A 120 0.98 -1.77 -9.47
CA LEU A 120 1.51 -1.74 -10.83
C LEU A 120 1.73 -3.17 -11.32
N GLY A 121 1.33 -3.44 -12.56
CA GLY A 121 1.49 -4.73 -13.22
C GLY A 121 1.55 -4.56 -14.73
N ASP A 122 1.96 -5.60 -15.41
CA ASP A 122 2.01 -5.73 -16.86
C ASP A 122 0.92 -6.73 -17.26
N HIS A 123 -0.18 -6.22 -17.82
CA HIS A 123 -1.32 -7.05 -18.21
C HIS A 123 -1.07 -7.84 -19.50
N VAL A 124 -0.10 -7.43 -20.31
CA VAL A 124 0.25 -8.07 -21.59
C VAL A 124 1.15 -9.28 -21.35
N SER A 125 2.26 -9.08 -20.64
CA SER A 125 3.22 -10.16 -20.39
C SER A 125 2.75 -11.12 -19.28
N TYR A 126 1.94 -10.64 -18.34
CA TYR A 126 1.48 -11.42 -17.18
C TYR A 126 -0.04 -11.36 -16.96
N PRO A 127 -0.87 -11.69 -17.99
CA PRO A 127 -2.33 -11.54 -17.91
C PRO A 127 -2.99 -12.40 -16.82
N ASN A 128 -2.35 -13.49 -16.40
CA ASN A 128 -2.86 -14.38 -15.35
C ASN A 128 -2.42 -13.98 -13.91
N ASN A 129 -1.66 -12.89 -13.79
CA ASN A 129 -1.12 -12.43 -12.52
C ASN A 129 -1.14 -10.89 -12.43
N PHE A 130 -2.04 -10.27 -13.17
CA PHE A 130 -2.11 -8.81 -13.22
C PHE A 130 -2.32 -8.23 -11.83
N VAL A 131 -1.43 -7.34 -11.41
CA VAL A 131 -1.39 -6.68 -10.08
C VAL A 131 -1.54 -7.61 -8.87
N ASP A 132 -1.06 -8.85 -8.96
CA ASP A 132 -1.11 -9.83 -7.85
C ASP A 132 -0.52 -9.32 -6.54
N GLY A 133 0.49 -8.43 -6.63
CA GLY A 133 1.08 -7.77 -5.47
C GLY A 133 0.07 -6.98 -4.66
N MET A 134 -0.87 -6.29 -5.32
CA MET A 134 -1.97 -5.60 -4.65
C MET A 134 -2.85 -6.58 -3.87
N GLY A 135 -3.15 -7.75 -4.44
CA GLY A 135 -3.94 -8.79 -3.76
C GLY A 135 -3.24 -9.36 -2.53
N ILE A 136 -1.91 -9.55 -2.60
CA ILE A 136 -1.12 -10.02 -1.45
C ILE A 136 -1.15 -8.97 -0.33
N LEU A 137 -0.93 -7.69 -0.65
CA LEU A 137 -1.03 -6.59 0.31
C LEU A 137 -2.43 -6.50 0.92
N GLY A 138 -3.47 -6.52 0.10
CA GLY A 138 -4.85 -6.41 0.56
C GLY A 138 -5.24 -7.50 1.55
N ARG A 139 -4.82 -8.74 1.31
CA ARG A 139 -5.01 -9.84 2.26
C ARG A 139 -4.33 -9.55 3.58
N THR A 140 -3.06 -9.16 3.55
CA THR A 140 -2.30 -8.81 4.77
C THR A 140 -2.98 -7.68 5.55
N ILE A 141 -3.45 -6.62 4.84
CA ILE A 141 -4.17 -5.51 5.47
C ILE A 141 -5.45 -5.99 6.16
N GLY A 142 -6.23 -6.87 5.52
CA GLY A 142 -7.42 -7.48 6.13
C GLY A 142 -7.08 -8.29 7.38
N GLU A 143 -6.02 -9.11 7.35
CA GLU A 143 -5.56 -9.93 8.48
C GLU A 143 -5.16 -9.08 9.71
N ILE A 144 -4.64 -7.89 9.49
CA ILE A 144 -4.23 -6.98 10.58
C ILE A 144 -5.29 -5.90 10.92
N GLY A 145 -6.52 -6.06 10.40
CA GLY A 145 -7.68 -5.24 10.79
C GLY A 145 -7.79 -3.91 10.08
N GLY A 146 -7.03 -3.65 9.01
CA GLY A 146 -7.16 -2.43 8.21
C GLY A 146 -8.40 -2.48 7.30
N LYS A 147 -9.07 -1.35 7.11
CA LYS A 147 -10.19 -1.21 6.20
C LYS A 147 -9.72 -0.82 4.80
N LEU A 148 -9.87 -1.72 3.83
CA LEU A 148 -9.60 -1.40 2.43
C LEU A 148 -10.61 -0.39 1.89
N ILE A 149 -10.12 0.56 1.09
CA ILE A 149 -10.90 1.54 0.35
C ILE A 149 -10.35 1.72 -1.06
N GLY A 150 -11.19 2.23 -1.97
CA GLY A 150 -10.75 2.60 -3.31
C GLY A 150 -10.83 1.48 -4.33
N GLU A 151 -11.82 0.61 -4.22
CA GLU A 151 -12.12 -0.41 -5.22
C GLU A 151 -12.25 0.17 -6.63
N THR A 152 -11.84 -0.60 -7.65
CA THR A 152 -11.92 -0.22 -9.07
C THR A 152 -12.61 -1.30 -9.87
N GLU A 153 -13.53 -0.89 -10.76
CA GLU A 153 -14.21 -1.78 -11.68
C GLU A 153 -13.21 -2.42 -12.67
N THR A 154 -13.50 -3.65 -13.11
CA THR A 154 -12.62 -4.41 -14.02
C THR A 154 -12.82 -4.09 -15.49
N ARG A 155 -13.94 -3.47 -15.88
CA ARG A 155 -14.36 -3.28 -17.28
C ARG A 155 -13.36 -2.55 -18.20
N ASP A 156 -12.49 -1.71 -17.63
CA ASP A 156 -11.53 -0.91 -18.38
C ASP A 156 -10.13 -1.56 -18.42
N TYR A 157 -10.05 -2.85 -18.07
CA TYR A 157 -8.79 -3.59 -17.98
C TYR A 157 -8.90 -4.91 -18.76
N ILE A 158 -7.82 -5.25 -19.48
CA ILE A 158 -7.71 -6.53 -20.20
C ILE A 158 -6.73 -7.41 -19.43
N PHE A 159 -7.22 -8.50 -18.85
CA PHE A 159 -6.43 -9.49 -18.12
C PHE A 159 -7.20 -10.80 -18.04
N ASN A 160 -6.54 -11.89 -17.67
CA ASN A 160 -7.19 -13.19 -17.51
C ASN A 160 -7.54 -13.47 -16.05
N ASP A 161 -6.61 -13.21 -15.13
CA ASP A 161 -6.79 -13.48 -13.70
C ASP A 161 -5.96 -12.49 -12.84
N SER A 162 -6.40 -12.28 -11.60
CA SER A 162 -5.72 -11.45 -10.62
C SER A 162 -6.12 -11.82 -9.19
N ARG A 163 -5.12 -11.93 -8.31
CA ARG A 163 -5.33 -12.09 -6.86
C ARG A 163 -5.88 -10.84 -6.19
N ALA A 164 -5.91 -9.72 -6.89
CA ALA A 164 -6.43 -8.45 -6.39
C ALA A 164 -7.95 -8.30 -6.56
N LEU A 165 -8.64 -9.33 -7.05
CA LEU A 165 -10.08 -9.32 -7.21
C LEU A 165 -10.80 -9.73 -5.92
N GLN A 166 -11.78 -8.94 -5.55
CA GLN A 166 -12.78 -9.25 -4.53
C GLN A 166 -14.15 -8.85 -5.06
N GLU A 167 -15.11 -9.79 -5.07
CA GLU A 167 -16.48 -9.56 -5.57
C GLU A 167 -16.53 -8.97 -6.99
N GLY A 168 -15.59 -9.37 -7.85
CA GLY A 168 -15.51 -8.94 -9.24
C GLY A 168 -14.90 -7.55 -9.48
N LYS A 169 -14.35 -6.90 -8.43
CA LYS A 169 -13.65 -5.61 -8.50
C LYS A 169 -12.21 -5.75 -8.02
N PHE A 170 -11.34 -4.89 -8.51
CA PHE A 170 -10.04 -4.71 -7.89
C PHE A 170 -10.18 -4.02 -6.53
N ILE A 171 -9.46 -4.51 -5.53
CA ILE A 171 -9.45 -3.95 -4.15
C ILE A 171 -8.75 -2.60 -4.03
N GLY A 172 -8.23 -2.04 -5.12
CA GLY A 172 -7.50 -0.79 -5.20
C GLY A 172 -7.40 -0.30 -6.64
N LEU A 173 -6.42 0.53 -6.95
CA LEU A 173 -6.17 1.05 -8.28
C LEU A 173 -5.11 0.19 -9.01
N PRO A 174 -5.47 -0.58 -10.06
CA PRO A 174 -4.48 -1.21 -10.92
C PRO A 174 -3.96 -0.23 -11.96
N LEU A 175 -2.66 -0.27 -12.23
CA LEU A 175 -1.98 0.53 -13.26
C LEU A 175 -1.03 -0.36 -14.08
N ASP A 176 -0.88 -0.04 -15.35
CA ASP A 176 0.13 -0.61 -16.24
C ASP A 176 0.98 0.50 -16.81
N GLU A 177 2.21 0.60 -16.34
CA GLU A 177 3.18 1.61 -16.79
C GLU A 177 4.01 1.17 -18.01
N ASP A 178 3.88 -0.10 -18.40
CA ASP A 178 4.62 -0.65 -19.54
C ASP A 178 3.84 -0.42 -20.86
N TYR A 179 2.51 -0.60 -20.82
CA TYR A 179 1.65 -0.52 -22.02
C TYR A 179 0.59 0.57 -21.97
N GLU A 180 0.24 1.11 -20.80
CA GLU A 180 -0.83 2.10 -20.61
C GLU A 180 -0.41 3.30 -19.75
N ALA A 181 0.88 3.68 -19.82
CA ALA A 181 1.42 4.82 -19.06
C ALA A 181 0.70 6.14 -19.36
N ASP A 182 0.18 6.29 -20.57
CA ASP A 182 -0.64 7.43 -21.01
C ASP A 182 -1.97 7.57 -20.26
N LYS A 183 -2.49 6.46 -19.71
CA LYS A 183 -3.75 6.42 -18.94
C LYS A 183 -3.54 6.62 -17.44
N THR A 184 -2.29 6.58 -16.97
CA THR A 184 -1.99 6.57 -15.52
C THR A 184 -2.50 7.80 -14.82
N GLU A 185 -2.27 8.99 -15.38
CA GLU A 185 -2.67 10.25 -14.74
C GLU A 185 -4.18 10.34 -14.59
N ASP A 186 -4.93 10.06 -15.64
CA ASP A 186 -6.40 10.07 -15.64
C ASP A 186 -6.97 9.02 -14.67
N ARG A 187 -6.40 7.81 -14.64
CA ARG A 187 -6.81 6.77 -13.69
C ARG A 187 -6.58 7.18 -12.25
N VAL A 188 -5.43 7.79 -11.96
CA VAL A 188 -5.11 8.30 -10.62
C VAL A 188 -6.07 9.43 -10.23
N ASP A 189 -6.35 10.38 -11.12
CA ASP A 189 -7.27 11.49 -10.83
C ASP A 189 -8.68 11.00 -10.53
N ASN A 190 -9.25 10.20 -11.40
CA ASN A 190 -10.58 9.62 -11.22
C ASN A 190 -10.69 8.78 -9.93
N TRP A 191 -9.64 8.02 -9.61
CA TRP A 191 -9.60 7.23 -8.40
C TRP A 191 -9.49 8.08 -7.14
N LEU A 192 -8.62 9.09 -7.14
CA LEU A 192 -8.45 10.01 -6.03
C LEU A 192 -9.72 10.83 -5.76
N GLU A 193 -10.46 11.26 -6.79
CA GLU A 193 -11.77 11.92 -6.60
C GLU A 193 -12.73 11.05 -5.79
N ARG A 194 -12.80 9.76 -6.09
CA ARG A 194 -13.68 8.81 -5.39
C ARG A 194 -13.29 8.57 -3.94
N ILE A 195 -11.98 8.43 -3.64
CA ILE A 195 -11.53 8.10 -2.28
C ILE A 195 -11.27 9.30 -1.40
N ARG A 196 -11.10 10.50 -1.96
CA ARG A 196 -10.80 11.74 -1.22
C ARG A 196 -11.76 12.03 -0.07
N PRO A 197 -13.08 11.84 -0.18
CA PRO A 197 -14.01 12.03 0.93
C PRO A 197 -13.73 11.11 2.12
N GLU A 198 -13.18 9.92 1.86
CA GLU A 198 -12.80 8.98 2.92
C GLU A 198 -11.47 9.34 3.57
N LEU A 199 -10.51 9.88 2.82
CA LEU A 199 -9.21 10.32 3.32
C LEU A 199 -9.28 11.60 4.18
N LYS A 200 -10.35 12.38 4.06
CA LYS A 200 -10.57 13.61 4.84
C LYS A 200 -11.15 13.36 6.23
N LYS A 201 -11.72 12.21 6.44
CA LYS A 201 -12.27 11.77 7.73
C LYS A 201 -11.18 11.08 8.54
#